data_73261de2b4436d388ce966c91381d1dc
#
_entry.id   73261de2b4436d388ce966c91381d1dc
#
_cell.length_a   1.000
_cell.length_b   1.000
_cell.length_c   1.000
_cell.angle_alpha   90.00
_cell.angle_beta   90.00
_cell.angle_gamma   90.00
#
_symmetry.space_group_name_H-M   'P 1'
#
loop_
_entity.id
_entity.type
_entity.pdbx_description
1 polymer ?
#
loop_
_entity_poly.entity_id
_entity_poly.type
_entity_poly.pdbx_seq_one_letter_code
_entity_poly.pdbx_strand_id
1 'polypeptide(L)'
;MFLLLDVASPIPEFHLINDKKIIDSIKITDNNDQKLSDLLIPTYLQINTTYKLTKNLKKLIITIGPGSYTALRVGASFIAGLSQSMNLPVSVVSNLTIHNHLSEPREHTGVYFESSNKQKFFSYKKNHQFIHE
;
A
#
# COMPACT_ATOMS: atom_id res chain seq x y z
N MET A 1 4.29 -16.24 -1.19
CA MET A 1 4.33 -15.03 -0.35
C MET A 1 4.12 -13.81 -1.22
N PHE A 2 3.39 -12.81 -0.75
CA PHE A 2 3.20 -11.53 -1.42
C PHE A 2 3.75 -10.42 -0.52
N LEU A 3 4.27 -9.36 -1.13
CA LEU A 3 4.71 -8.15 -0.45
C LEU A 3 3.77 -7.01 -0.84
N LEU A 4 3.09 -6.43 0.14
CA LEU A 4 2.32 -5.19 -0.01
C LEU A 4 3.13 -4.03 0.54
N LEU A 5 3.30 -3.00 -0.26
CA LEU A 5 3.84 -1.71 0.17
C LEU A 5 2.67 -0.71 0.29
N ASP A 6 2.36 -0.33 1.51
CA ASP A 6 1.42 0.75 1.78
C ASP A 6 2.17 2.07 1.95
N VAL A 7 2.03 2.95 0.98
CA VAL A 7 2.59 4.31 0.98
C VAL A 7 1.51 5.39 0.96
N ALA A 8 0.26 4.99 0.97
CA ALA A 8 -0.87 5.91 0.96
C ALA A 8 -1.36 6.25 2.37
N SER A 9 -1.10 5.38 3.34
CA SER A 9 -1.38 5.63 4.75
C SER A 9 -0.41 6.64 5.35
N PRO A 10 -0.79 7.34 6.45
CA PRO A 10 0.07 8.32 7.11
C PRO A 10 1.43 7.76 7.57
N ILE A 11 1.46 6.49 7.94
CA ILE A 11 2.67 5.75 8.29
C ILE A 11 2.88 4.68 7.23
N PRO A 12 3.90 4.81 6.35
CA PRO A 12 4.20 3.80 5.36
C PRO A 12 4.66 2.47 5.97
N GLU A 13 4.15 1.36 5.45
CA GLU A 13 4.43 0.03 5.98
C GLU A 13 4.64 -1.00 4.85
N PHE A 14 5.47 -2.00 5.14
CA PHE A 14 5.47 -3.25 4.40
C PHE A 14 4.59 -4.28 5.12
N HIS A 15 3.76 -4.99 4.37
CA HIS A 15 3.02 -6.13 4.87
C HIS A 15 3.40 -7.38 4.09
N LEU A 16 3.74 -8.42 4.81
CA LEU A 16 4.00 -9.74 4.25
C LEU A 16 2.71 -10.57 4.33
N ILE A 17 2.31 -11.11 3.20
CA ILE A 17 1.07 -11.89 3.08
C ILE A 17 1.41 -13.30 2.61
N ASN A 18 0.95 -14.29 3.34
CA ASN A 18 1.03 -15.68 2.94
C ASN A 18 -0.32 -16.37 3.22
N ASP A 19 -0.78 -17.18 2.26
CA ASP A 19 -2.04 -17.91 2.36
C ASP A 19 -3.24 -17.04 2.80
N LYS A 20 -3.34 -15.85 2.19
CA LYS A 20 -4.38 -14.83 2.45
C LYS A 20 -4.36 -14.22 3.86
N LYS A 21 -3.27 -14.40 4.61
CA LYS A 21 -3.08 -13.80 5.94
C LYS A 21 -1.86 -12.90 5.94
N ILE A 22 -1.96 -11.78 6.64
CA ILE A 22 -0.80 -10.96 6.98
C ILE A 22 -0.01 -11.70 8.04
N ILE A 23 1.24 -12.03 7.72
CA ILE A 23 2.16 -12.72 8.63
C ILE A 23 3.08 -11.76 9.37
N ASP A 24 3.31 -10.58 8.80
CA ASP A 24 4.09 -9.51 9.44
C ASP A 24 3.74 -8.15 8.84
N SER A 25 3.91 -7.08 9.66
CA SER A 25 3.72 -5.69 9.26
C SER A 25 4.85 -4.85 9.82
N ILE A 26 5.62 -4.23 8.94
CA ILE A 26 6.85 -3.52 9.30
C ILE A 26 6.72 -2.05 8.89
N LYS A 27 6.73 -1.16 9.88
CA LYS A 27 6.78 0.27 9.64
C LYS A 27 8.10 0.67 8.99
N ILE A 28 8.03 1.55 8.00
CA ILE A 28 9.21 2.06 7.30
C ILE A 28 9.72 3.31 8.00
N THR A 29 8.80 4.14 8.49
CA THR A 29 9.13 5.34 9.26
C THR A 29 8.35 5.34 10.56
N ASP A 30 8.96 5.81 11.65
CA ASP A 30 8.30 5.94 12.96
C ASP A 30 7.74 7.33 13.20
N ASN A 31 8.20 8.33 12.45
CA ASN A 31 7.78 9.73 12.59
C ASN A 31 7.87 10.49 11.27
N ASN A 32 7.27 11.69 11.23
CA ASN A 32 7.23 12.55 10.05
C ASN A 32 8.57 13.20 9.69
N ASP A 33 9.58 13.11 10.53
CA ASP A 33 10.91 13.73 10.31
C ASP A 33 11.82 12.85 9.46
N GLN A 34 11.47 11.58 9.29
CA GLN A 34 12.22 10.63 8.48
C GLN A 34 11.68 10.58 7.05
N LYS A 35 12.60 10.63 6.08
CA LYS A 35 12.21 10.54 4.67
C LYS A 35 12.01 9.08 4.27
N LEU A 36 10.86 8.79 3.68
CA LEU A 36 10.57 7.47 3.12
C LEU A 36 11.65 6.99 2.14
N SER A 37 12.16 7.89 1.28
CA SER A 37 13.22 7.58 0.32
C SER A 37 14.47 7.00 0.94
N ASP A 38 14.82 7.42 2.15
CA ASP A 38 16.05 7.04 2.82
C ASP A 38 15.92 5.69 3.55
N LEU A 39 14.71 5.34 3.98
CA LEU A 39 14.44 4.17 4.80
C LEU A 39 13.84 2.99 4.03
N LEU A 40 13.23 3.23 2.87
CA LEU A 40 12.50 2.21 2.11
C LEU A 40 13.38 1.03 1.72
N ILE A 41 14.55 1.31 1.13
CA ILE A 41 15.49 0.26 0.68
C ILE A 41 16.14 -0.45 1.88
N PRO A 42 16.70 0.24 2.91
CA PRO A 42 17.22 -0.43 4.09
C PRO A 42 16.21 -1.34 4.78
N THR A 43 14.95 -0.88 4.95
CA THR A 43 13.88 -1.70 5.55
C THR A 43 13.59 -2.93 4.69
N TYR A 44 13.48 -2.78 3.37
CA TYR A 44 13.29 -3.91 2.47
C TYR A 44 14.43 -4.95 2.58
N LEU A 45 15.68 -4.49 2.62
CA LEU A 45 16.84 -5.39 2.74
C LEU A 45 16.82 -6.16 4.06
N GLN A 46 16.43 -5.52 5.15
CA GLN A 46 16.27 -6.19 6.45
C GLN A 46 15.19 -7.29 6.38
N ILE A 47 14.04 -6.98 5.79
CA ILE A 47 12.95 -7.95 5.60
C ILE A 47 13.41 -9.08 4.69
N ASN A 48 14.12 -8.77 3.61
CA ASN A 48 14.65 -9.77 2.68
C ASN A 48 15.60 -10.75 3.37
N THR A 49 16.44 -10.26 4.29
CA THR A 49 17.35 -11.13 5.08
C THR A 49 16.57 -12.11 5.93
N THR A 50 15.50 -11.65 6.60
CA THR A 50 14.67 -12.47 7.49
C THR A 50 13.82 -13.49 6.73
N TYR A 51 13.13 -13.04 5.69
CA TYR A 51 12.10 -13.83 4.99
C TYR A 51 12.56 -14.41 3.65
N LYS A 52 13.81 -14.12 3.22
CA LYS A 52 14.38 -14.56 1.94
C LYS A 52 13.47 -14.19 0.76
N LEU A 53 13.04 -12.91 0.72
CA LEU A 53 12.03 -12.43 -0.20
C LEU A 53 12.40 -12.70 -1.67
N THR A 54 13.68 -12.54 -2.04
CA THR A 54 14.17 -12.82 -3.38
C THR A 54 13.87 -14.24 -3.88
N LYS A 55 13.68 -15.19 -2.98
CA LYS A 55 13.34 -16.59 -3.31
C LYS A 55 11.87 -16.91 -3.16
N ASN A 56 11.17 -16.21 -2.27
CA ASN A 56 9.84 -16.58 -1.82
C ASN A 56 8.71 -15.70 -2.36
N LEU A 57 9.03 -14.50 -2.88
CA LEU A 57 8.03 -13.61 -3.43
C LEU A 57 7.47 -14.15 -4.75
N LYS A 58 6.15 -14.06 -4.88
CA LYS A 58 5.41 -14.40 -6.08
C LYS A 58 4.69 -13.20 -6.69
N LYS A 59 4.49 -12.14 -5.90
CA LYS A 59 3.72 -10.97 -6.33
C LYS A 59 4.03 -9.77 -5.44
N LEU A 60 4.00 -8.60 -6.05
CA LEU A 60 4.09 -7.30 -5.38
C LEU A 60 2.73 -6.61 -5.43
N ILE A 61 2.40 -5.90 -4.36
CA ILE A 61 1.16 -5.11 -4.25
C ILE A 61 1.55 -3.72 -3.73
N ILE A 62 0.92 -2.68 -4.25
CA ILE A 62 1.15 -1.31 -3.80
C ILE A 62 -0.17 -0.56 -3.66
N THR A 63 -0.29 0.27 -2.62
CA THR A 63 -1.39 1.23 -2.50
C THR A 63 -1.14 2.42 -3.42
N ILE A 64 -2.19 2.85 -4.15
CA ILE A 64 -2.10 3.95 -5.12
C ILE A 64 -2.77 5.23 -4.66
N GLY A 65 -3.16 5.31 -3.41
CA GLY A 65 -3.78 6.50 -2.83
C GLY A 65 -5.31 6.44 -2.73
N PRO A 66 -5.92 7.56 -2.36
CA PRO A 66 -5.33 8.88 -2.10
C PRO A 66 -4.32 8.89 -0.93
N GLY A 67 -3.31 9.77 -1.00
CA GLY A 67 -2.25 9.88 0.00
C GLY A 67 -1.19 10.91 -0.40
N SER A 68 -0.06 10.92 0.29
CA SER A 68 1.07 11.81 -0.02
C SER A 68 1.60 11.56 -1.44
N TYR A 69 1.57 12.58 -2.29
CA TYR A 69 2.07 12.49 -3.67
C TYR A 69 3.53 12.04 -3.75
N THR A 70 4.38 12.59 -2.87
CA THR A 70 5.80 12.20 -2.80
C THR A 70 5.95 10.74 -2.41
N ALA A 71 5.24 10.28 -1.37
CA ALA A 71 5.31 8.89 -0.92
C ALA A 71 4.81 7.92 -2.00
N LEU A 72 3.71 8.25 -2.67
CA LEU A 72 3.17 7.45 -3.78
C LEU A 72 4.18 7.29 -4.93
N ARG A 73 4.88 8.36 -5.31
CA ARG A 73 5.91 8.31 -6.37
C ARG A 73 7.13 7.49 -5.97
N VAL A 74 7.62 7.69 -4.75
CA VAL A 74 8.75 6.92 -4.20
C VAL A 74 8.42 5.43 -4.16
N GLY A 75 7.26 5.08 -3.61
CA GLY A 75 6.79 3.70 -3.54
C GLY A 75 6.59 3.07 -4.92
N ALA A 76 5.97 3.79 -5.86
CA ALA A 76 5.75 3.30 -7.21
C ALA A 76 7.07 3.03 -7.94
N SER A 77 8.05 3.93 -7.83
CA SER A 77 9.38 3.74 -8.44
C SER A 77 10.11 2.54 -7.84
N PHE A 78 10.03 2.36 -6.52
CA PHE A 78 10.63 1.21 -5.84
C PHE A 78 9.99 -0.11 -6.29
N ILE A 79 8.67 -0.20 -6.29
CA ILE A 79 7.94 -1.41 -6.70
C ILE A 79 8.18 -1.73 -8.19
N ALA A 80 8.22 -0.71 -9.05
CA ALA A 80 8.53 -0.91 -10.47
C ALA A 80 9.92 -1.49 -10.67
N GLY A 81 10.93 -0.93 -10.00
CA GLY A 81 12.30 -1.44 -10.05
C GLY A 81 12.42 -2.87 -9.52
N LEU A 82 11.76 -3.17 -8.40
CA LEU A 82 11.75 -4.49 -7.80
C LEU A 82 11.03 -5.51 -8.70
N SER A 83 9.88 -5.15 -9.26
CA SER A 83 9.13 -5.97 -10.23
C SER A 83 9.98 -6.33 -11.44
N GLN A 84 10.66 -5.34 -12.01
CA GLN A 84 11.50 -5.55 -13.18
C GLN A 84 12.73 -6.43 -12.85
N SER A 85 13.39 -6.20 -11.73
CA SER A 85 14.58 -6.96 -11.33
C SER A 85 14.29 -8.42 -10.99
N MET A 86 13.12 -8.70 -10.45
CA MET A 86 12.71 -10.04 -10.02
C MET A 86 11.72 -10.73 -10.96
N ASN A 87 11.29 -10.04 -12.03
CA ASN A 87 10.26 -10.49 -12.97
C ASN A 87 8.95 -10.90 -12.25
N LEU A 88 8.49 -10.07 -11.32
CA LEU A 88 7.30 -10.32 -10.53
C LEU A 88 6.11 -9.46 -10.98
N PRO A 89 4.89 -10.03 -11.00
CA PRO A 89 3.68 -9.26 -11.29
C PRO A 89 3.37 -8.27 -10.18
N VAL A 90 2.83 -7.11 -10.56
CA VAL A 90 2.38 -6.06 -9.64
C VAL A 90 0.86 -5.94 -9.69
N SER A 91 0.23 -5.82 -8.54
CA SER A 91 -1.15 -5.36 -8.38
C SER A 91 -1.19 -4.03 -7.64
N VAL A 92 -2.16 -3.22 -7.99
CA VAL A 92 -2.42 -1.95 -7.33
C VAL A 92 -3.74 -2.00 -6.58
N VAL A 93 -3.82 -1.29 -5.46
CA VAL A 93 -5.03 -1.19 -4.66
C VAL A 93 -5.22 0.25 -4.18
N SER A 94 -6.43 0.79 -4.33
CA SER A 94 -6.78 2.11 -3.81
C SER A 94 -7.10 2.05 -2.32
N ASN A 95 -6.64 3.04 -1.55
CA ASN A 95 -7.05 3.22 -0.16
C ASN A 95 -8.56 3.32 -0.01
N LEU A 96 -9.23 4.01 -0.93
CA LEU A 96 -10.69 4.12 -0.89
C LEU A 96 -11.36 2.75 -1.03
N THR A 97 -10.82 1.89 -1.89
CA THR A 97 -11.31 0.51 -2.05
C THR A 97 -11.12 -0.29 -0.76
N ILE A 98 -9.95 -0.19 -0.12
CA ILE A 98 -9.67 -0.88 1.15
C ILE A 98 -10.67 -0.43 2.22
N HIS A 99 -10.81 0.88 2.42
CA HIS A 99 -11.72 1.42 3.43
C HIS A 99 -13.19 1.08 3.16
N ASN A 100 -13.61 1.07 1.89
CA ASN A 100 -14.96 0.62 1.53
C ASN A 100 -15.19 -0.86 1.83
N HIS A 101 -14.17 -1.71 1.69
CA HIS A 101 -14.29 -3.12 2.05
C HIS A 101 -14.30 -3.35 3.56
N LEU A 102 -13.60 -2.51 4.32
CA LEU A 102 -13.55 -2.60 5.78
C LEU A 102 -14.78 -1.99 6.46
N SER A 103 -15.53 -1.15 5.75
CA SER A 103 -16.77 -0.55 6.27
C SER A 103 -17.86 -1.61 6.43
N GLU A 104 -18.71 -1.45 7.45
CA GLU A 104 -19.84 -2.35 7.66
C GLU A 104 -20.75 -2.44 6.43
N PRO A 105 -21.28 -3.62 6.12
CA PRO A 105 -22.19 -3.82 4.99
C PRO A 105 -23.50 -3.07 5.21
N ARG A 106 -23.57 -1.84 4.70
CA ARG A 106 -24.80 -1.05 4.63
C ARG A 106 -25.18 -0.91 3.16
N GLU A 107 -26.46 -0.64 2.92
CA GLU A 107 -26.95 -0.43 1.54
C GLU A 107 -26.23 0.71 0.83
N HIS A 108 -25.84 1.74 1.59
CA HIS A 108 -25.03 2.86 1.13
C HIS A 108 -23.90 3.13 2.11
N THR A 109 -22.68 3.02 1.65
CA THR A 109 -21.48 3.35 2.43
C THR A 109 -20.57 4.23 1.61
N GLY A 110 -20.13 5.36 2.18
CA GLY A 110 -19.19 6.28 1.56
C GLY A 110 -17.91 6.40 2.37
N VAL A 111 -16.79 6.53 1.68
CA VAL A 111 -15.49 6.85 2.28
C VAL A 111 -15.05 8.19 1.72
N TYR A 112 -14.69 9.08 2.62
CA TYR A 112 -14.21 10.40 2.32
C TYR A 112 -12.77 10.56 2.79
N PHE A 113 -11.93 11.10 1.93
CA PHE A 113 -10.55 11.42 2.24
C PHE A 113 -10.25 12.87 1.83
N GLU A 114 -9.64 13.63 2.71
CA GLU A 114 -9.16 14.98 2.43
C GLU A 114 -7.63 15.01 2.56
N SER A 115 -6.95 15.44 1.49
CA SER A 115 -5.50 15.57 1.47
C SER A 115 -5.06 16.85 2.18
N SER A 116 -3.77 16.95 2.52
CA SER A 116 -3.15 18.18 3.06
C SER A 116 -3.35 19.40 2.17
N ASN A 117 -3.54 19.21 0.87
CA ASN A 117 -3.81 20.27 -0.10
C ASN A 117 -5.30 20.60 -0.24
N LYS A 118 -6.15 20.15 0.69
CA LYS A 118 -7.61 20.30 0.66
C LYS A 118 -8.28 19.68 -0.57
N GLN A 119 -7.60 18.80 -1.28
CA GLN A 119 -8.23 17.98 -2.32
C GLN A 119 -9.08 16.91 -1.65
N LYS A 120 -10.28 16.74 -2.18
CA LYS A 120 -11.28 15.83 -1.63
C LYS A 120 -11.44 14.65 -2.56
N PHE A 121 -11.39 13.47 -1.97
CA PHE A 121 -11.60 12.21 -2.67
C PHE A 121 -12.80 11.51 -2.03
N PHE A 122 -13.66 10.98 -2.85
CA PHE A 122 -14.86 10.32 -2.40
C PHE A 122 -15.04 8.99 -3.14
N SER A 123 -15.43 7.97 -2.43
CA SER A 123 -15.84 6.70 -3.00
C SER A 123 -17.04 6.18 -2.24
N TYR A 124 -18.06 5.73 -2.94
CA TYR A 124 -19.20 5.11 -2.28
C TYR A 124 -19.57 3.78 -2.92
N LYS A 125 -20.23 2.95 -2.14
CA LYS A 125 -20.72 1.65 -2.52
C LYS A 125 -22.25 1.68 -2.50
N LYS A 126 -22.83 1.37 -3.64
CA LYS A 126 -24.29 1.19 -3.79
C LYS A 126 -24.55 -0.21 -4.30
N ASN A 127 -25.38 -0.98 -3.61
CA ASN A 127 -25.73 -2.34 -4.03
C ASN A 127 -24.50 -3.22 -4.37
N HIS A 128 -23.45 -3.15 -3.54
CA HIS A 128 -22.19 -3.86 -3.72
C HIS A 128 -21.32 -3.44 -4.92
N GLN A 129 -21.68 -2.40 -5.65
CA GLN A 129 -20.86 -1.81 -6.72
C GLN A 129 -20.12 -0.57 -6.21
N PHE A 130 -18.84 -0.42 -6.60
CA PHE A 130 -18.04 0.75 -6.27
C PHE A 130 -18.26 1.84 -7.32
N ILE A 131 -18.49 3.07 -6.86
CA ILE A 131 -18.55 4.26 -7.67
C ILE A 131 -17.48 5.22 -7.13
N HIS A 132 -16.56 5.63 -8.00
CA HIS A 132 -15.49 6.58 -7.69
C HIS A 132 -15.78 7.89 -8.41
N GLU A 133 -15.75 8.96 -7.65
CA GLU A 133 -15.80 10.33 -8.18
C GLU A 133 -14.60 11.15 -7.69
#